data_c714269b851762e2a11606b65b7eb2df
#
_entry.id   c714269b851762e2a11606b65b7eb2df
#
_cell.length_a   1.000
_cell.length_b   1.000
_cell.length_c   1.000
_cell.angle_alpha   90.00
_cell.angle_beta   90.00
_cell.angle_gamma   90.00
#
_symmetry.space_group_name_H-M   'P 1'
#
loop_
_entity.id
_entity.type
_entity.pdbx_description
1 polymer ?
#
loop_
_entity_poly.entity_id
_entity_poly.type
_entity_poly.pdbx_seq_one_letter_code
_entity_poly.pdbx_strand_id
1 'polypeptide(L)'
;LLLAQVDEGAAPPPMERLDLTDLVEGELLQFESVAFERAVDLQSQLDESVMVRGNAMRLRKLVGTLLDNACKYADDGGSVNVSLRQSVRRIELAVHNTGFAIAPEDLPHVFDRFYRADKARTRDDSGYGLGLAIAHAIAEEHGGNLAAASDDERGTTFTLTLPTLPA
;
A
#
# COMPACT_ATOMS: atom_id res chain seq x y z
N LEU A 1 -8.54 2.96 15.58
CA LEU A 1 -8.14 4.29 16.03
C LEU A 1 -8.03 5.30 14.88
N LEU A 2 -7.26 5.01 13.86
CA LEU A 2 -7.13 5.89 12.68
C LEU A 2 -8.44 6.07 11.91
N LEU A 3 -9.20 5.01 11.69
CA LEU A 3 -10.51 5.09 11.04
C LEU A 3 -11.52 5.89 11.87
N ALA A 4 -11.54 5.70 13.18
CA ALA A 4 -12.39 6.48 14.07
C ALA A 4 -12.02 7.97 14.02
N GLN A 5 -10.75 8.31 13.98
CA GLN A 5 -10.29 9.70 13.85
C GLN A 5 -10.68 10.34 12.50
N VAL A 6 -10.67 9.56 11.43
CA VAL A 6 -11.10 10.03 10.11
C VAL A 6 -12.61 10.22 10.06
N ASP A 7 -13.38 9.32 10.68
CA ASP A 7 -14.85 9.34 10.66
C ASP A 7 -15.47 10.37 11.61
N GLU A 8 -14.79 10.72 12.71
CA GLU A 8 -15.33 11.64 13.74
C GLU A 8 -15.12 13.13 13.41
N GLY A 9 -14.71 13.47 12.21
CA GLY A 9 -14.48 14.86 11.83
C GLY A 9 -13.35 15.53 12.59
N ALA A 10 -12.38 14.75 13.08
CA ALA A 10 -11.16 15.27 13.66
C ALA A 10 -10.45 16.17 12.65
N ALA A 11 -9.75 17.20 13.14
CA ALA A 11 -8.95 18.07 12.27
C ALA A 11 -8.00 17.23 11.41
N PRO A 12 -7.89 17.56 10.11
CA PRO A 12 -6.97 16.81 9.24
C PRO A 12 -5.55 16.87 9.81
N PRO A 13 -4.78 15.77 9.67
CA PRO A 13 -3.40 15.77 10.15
C PRO A 13 -2.58 16.87 9.46
N PRO A 14 -1.56 17.43 10.12
CA PRO A 14 -0.71 18.43 9.50
C PRO A 14 -0.04 17.87 8.25
N MET A 15 -0.18 18.57 7.14
CA MET A 15 0.38 18.23 5.84
C MET A 15 1.62 19.07 5.57
N GLU A 16 2.73 18.41 5.33
CA GLU A 16 4.03 19.04 5.07
C GLU A 16 4.57 18.58 3.72
N ARG A 17 5.53 19.36 3.20
CA ARG A 17 6.30 18.92 2.03
C ARG A 17 7.30 17.85 2.49
N LEU A 18 7.26 16.68 1.85
CA LEU A 18 8.17 15.58 2.17
C LEU A 18 8.61 14.84 0.91
N ASP A 19 9.74 14.16 1.02
CA ASP A 19 10.26 13.29 -0.02
C ASP A 19 9.65 11.88 0.12
N LEU A 20 8.79 11.51 -0.82
CA LEU A 20 8.13 10.22 -0.81
C LEU A 20 9.11 9.09 -1.15
N THR A 21 10.13 9.36 -1.97
CA THR A 21 11.17 8.38 -2.28
C THR A 21 11.89 7.94 -1.01
N ASP A 22 12.39 8.88 -0.21
CA ASP A 22 13.06 8.58 1.07
C ASP A 22 12.14 7.80 2.02
N LEU A 23 10.86 8.19 2.08
CA LEU A 23 9.88 7.51 2.93
C LEU A 23 9.68 6.05 2.50
N VAL A 24 9.52 5.81 1.19
CA VAL A 24 9.34 4.45 0.64
C VAL A 24 10.60 3.62 0.85
N GLU A 25 11.78 4.18 0.61
CA GLU A 25 13.06 3.49 0.86
C GLU A 25 13.21 3.09 2.33
N GLY A 26 12.84 3.96 3.26
CA GLY A 26 12.85 3.67 4.69
C GLY A 26 11.93 2.50 5.06
N GLU A 27 10.75 2.44 4.49
CA GLU A 27 9.83 1.31 4.71
C GLU A 27 10.33 0.02 4.07
N LEU A 28 10.90 0.08 2.86
CA LEU A 28 11.48 -1.08 2.19
C LEU A 28 12.58 -1.73 3.05
N LEU A 29 13.47 -0.93 3.65
CA LEU A 29 14.51 -1.45 4.54
C LEU A 29 13.95 -2.25 5.72
N GLN A 30 12.82 -1.81 6.28
CA GLN A 30 12.17 -2.52 7.38
C GLN A 30 11.58 -3.87 6.94
N PHE A 31 11.21 -4.01 5.68
CA PHE A 31 10.63 -5.25 5.16
C PHE A 31 11.64 -6.23 4.55
N GLU A 32 12.91 -5.88 4.43
CA GLU A 32 13.94 -6.78 3.90
C GLU A 32 14.03 -8.10 4.68
N SER A 33 14.04 -8.03 6.01
CA SER A 33 14.08 -9.23 6.85
C SER A 33 12.81 -10.06 6.74
N VAL A 34 11.66 -9.42 6.69
CA VAL A 34 10.35 -10.09 6.53
C VAL A 34 10.31 -10.84 5.20
N ALA A 35 10.72 -10.19 4.11
CA ALA A 35 10.79 -10.79 2.79
C ALA A 35 11.76 -11.98 2.75
N PHE A 36 12.93 -11.82 3.36
CA PHE A 36 13.93 -12.88 3.46
C PHE A 36 13.40 -14.12 4.21
N GLU A 37 12.78 -13.92 5.37
CA GLU A 37 12.19 -15.01 6.17
C GLU A 37 11.09 -15.76 5.42
N ARG A 38 10.38 -15.09 4.53
CA ARG A 38 9.32 -15.67 3.70
C ARG A 38 9.80 -16.17 2.34
N ALA A 39 11.10 -16.14 2.08
CA ALA A 39 11.71 -16.49 0.79
C ALA A 39 11.07 -15.73 -0.39
N VAL A 40 10.77 -14.45 -0.19
CA VAL A 40 10.19 -13.54 -1.18
C VAL A 40 11.29 -12.60 -1.68
N ASP A 41 11.40 -12.45 -2.99
CA ASP A 41 12.32 -11.50 -3.62
C ASP A 41 11.69 -10.09 -3.63
N LEU A 42 12.25 -9.20 -2.83
CA LEU A 42 11.78 -7.80 -2.72
C LEU A 42 12.64 -6.90 -3.61
N GLN A 43 12.00 -6.31 -4.62
CA GLN A 43 12.64 -5.42 -5.58
C GLN A 43 11.94 -4.07 -5.65
N SER A 44 12.68 -3.02 -5.99
CA SER A 44 12.14 -1.69 -6.15
C SER A 44 12.73 -0.93 -7.32
N GLN A 45 11.92 -0.05 -7.92
CA GLN A 45 12.32 0.92 -8.93
C GLN A 45 11.64 2.25 -8.59
N LEU A 46 12.38 3.18 -8.03
CA LEU A 46 11.86 4.43 -7.51
C LEU A 46 12.44 5.61 -8.28
N ASP A 47 11.59 6.52 -8.74
CA ASP A 47 12.03 7.83 -9.22
C ASP A 47 12.61 8.60 -8.04
N GLU A 48 13.69 9.35 -8.28
CA GLU A 48 14.39 10.11 -7.25
C GLU A 48 13.63 11.37 -6.87
N SER A 49 13.71 11.74 -5.59
CA SER A 49 13.23 13.03 -5.07
C SER A 49 11.78 13.35 -5.43
N VAL A 50 10.89 12.37 -5.31
CA VAL A 50 9.46 12.55 -5.55
C VAL A 50 8.84 13.29 -4.37
N MET A 51 8.62 14.60 -4.56
CA MET A 51 8.09 15.47 -3.51
C MET A 51 6.56 15.45 -3.49
N VAL A 52 6.00 15.29 -2.30
CA VAL A 52 4.55 15.34 -2.07
C VAL A 52 4.21 16.23 -0.90
N ARG A 53 2.97 16.67 -0.81
CA ARG A 53 2.41 17.27 0.39
C ARG A 53 1.65 16.20 1.16
N GLY A 54 2.09 15.88 2.37
CA GLY A 54 1.49 14.81 3.13
C GLY A 54 1.90 14.79 4.58
N ASN A 55 1.33 13.85 5.29
CA ASN A 55 1.70 13.53 6.67
C ASN A 55 2.59 12.27 6.66
N ALA A 56 3.83 12.41 7.09
CA ALA A 56 4.82 11.33 7.01
C ALA A 56 4.37 10.07 7.78
N MET A 57 3.81 10.22 8.98
CA MET A 57 3.36 9.09 9.79
C MET A 57 2.22 8.32 9.10
N ARG A 58 1.26 9.04 8.51
CA ARG A 58 0.13 8.46 7.79
C ARG A 58 0.59 7.75 6.51
N LEU A 59 1.46 8.37 5.74
CA LEU A 59 2.00 7.77 4.52
C LEU A 59 2.87 6.54 4.81
N ARG A 60 3.67 6.56 5.88
CA ARG A 60 4.41 5.36 6.33
C ARG A 60 3.46 4.23 6.69
N LYS A 61 2.37 4.53 7.38
CA LYS A 61 1.33 3.54 7.71
C LYS A 61 0.73 2.93 6.47
N LEU A 62 0.41 3.74 5.46
CA LEU A 62 -0.11 3.26 4.18
C LEU A 62 0.92 2.36 3.47
N VAL A 63 2.14 2.84 3.27
CA VAL A 63 3.20 2.10 2.56
C VAL A 63 3.52 0.79 3.30
N GLY A 64 3.69 0.84 4.62
CA GLY A 64 3.93 -0.34 5.43
C GLY A 64 2.81 -1.37 5.34
N THR A 65 1.55 -0.92 5.29
CA THR A 65 0.40 -1.80 5.11
C THR A 65 0.42 -2.50 3.74
N LEU A 66 0.75 -1.79 2.66
CA LEU A 66 0.86 -2.37 1.33
C LEU A 66 2.01 -3.39 1.24
N LEU A 67 3.16 -3.07 1.85
CA LEU A 67 4.32 -3.99 1.88
C LEU A 67 4.03 -5.24 2.71
N ASP A 68 3.43 -5.08 3.88
CA ASP A 68 3.04 -6.21 4.73
C ASP A 68 2.06 -7.13 4.00
N ASN A 69 1.04 -6.56 3.38
CA ASN A 69 0.07 -7.28 2.57
C ASN A 69 0.75 -8.04 1.42
N ALA A 70 1.63 -7.38 0.68
CA ALA A 70 2.32 -7.99 -0.45
C ALA A 70 3.23 -9.15 -0.02
N CYS A 71 4.02 -8.98 1.03
CA CYS A 71 4.89 -10.04 1.56
C CYS A 71 4.09 -11.22 2.12
N LYS A 72 2.93 -10.94 2.72
CA LYS A 72 2.05 -11.95 3.32
C LYS A 72 1.38 -12.84 2.26
N TYR A 73 0.97 -12.26 1.15
CA TYR A 73 0.22 -12.96 0.10
C TYR A 73 1.05 -13.39 -1.11
N ALA A 74 2.33 -12.99 -1.18
CA ALA A 74 3.24 -13.54 -2.18
C ALA A 74 3.38 -15.06 -1.98
N ASP A 75 3.48 -15.78 -3.08
CA ASP A 75 3.75 -17.22 -3.03
C ASP A 75 5.18 -17.52 -2.59
N ASP A 76 5.43 -18.74 -2.14
CA ASP A 76 6.77 -19.19 -1.73
C ASP A 76 7.71 -19.11 -2.92
N GLY A 77 8.84 -18.43 -2.74
CA GLY A 77 9.78 -18.17 -3.83
C GLY A 77 9.31 -17.12 -4.85
N GLY A 78 8.23 -16.45 -4.55
CA GLY A 78 7.68 -15.37 -5.38
C GLY A 78 8.40 -14.05 -5.19
N SER A 79 7.78 -12.98 -5.68
CA SER A 79 8.36 -11.65 -5.63
C SER A 79 7.37 -10.57 -5.21
N VAL A 80 7.92 -9.52 -4.62
CA VAL A 80 7.25 -8.24 -4.38
C VAL A 80 8.03 -7.16 -5.11
N ASN A 81 7.35 -6.41 -5.96
CA ASN A 81 7.94 -5.32 -6.74
C ASN A 81 7.27 -4.00 -6.39
N VAL A 82 8.08 -3.03 -6.01
CA VAL A 82 7.63 -1.69 -5.66
C VAL A 82 8.12 -0.70 -6.70
N SER A 83 7.23 0.09 -7.27
CA SER A 83 7.60 1.14 -8.21
C SER A 83 7.02 2.48 -7.77
N LEU A 84 7.83 3.53 -7.88
CA LEU A 84 7.39 4.91 -7.64
C LEU A 84 7.70 5.72 -8.89
N ARG A 85 6.68 6.29 -9.50
CA ARG A 85 6.78 7.07 -10.73
C ARG A 85 6.11 8.43 -10.58
N GLN A 86 6.77 9.44 -11.10
CA GLN A 86 6.24 10.79 -11.16
C GLN A 86 6.00 11.20 -12.61
N SER A 87 4.81 11.67 -12.90
CA SER A 87 4.47 12.35 -14.15
C SER A 87 4.09 13.81 -13.88
N VAL A 88 3.81 14.55 -14.95
CA VAL A 88 3.38 15.96 -14.80
C VAL A 88 2.08 16.09 -13.99
N ARG A 89 1.21 15.09 -14.06
CA ARG A 89 -0.14 15.17 -13.49
C ARG A 89 -0.31 14.40 -12.19
N ARG A 90 0.47 13.36 -11.96
CA ARG A 90 0.27 12.45 -10.83
C ARG A 90 1.54 11.73 -10.44
N ILE A 91 1.53 11.26 -9.21
CA ILE A 91 2.52 10.37 -8.63
C ILE A 91 1.83 9.02 -8.42
N GLU A 92 2.48 7.93 -8.81
CA GLU A 92 1.97 6.58 -8.64
C GLU A 92 2.99 5.72 -7.89
N LEU A 93 2.55 5.17 -6.77
CA LEU A 93 3.27 4.13 -6.04
C LEU A 93 2.50 2.82 -6.25
N ALA A 94 3.13 1.86 -6.90
CA ALA A 94 2.57 0.53 -7.12
C ALA A 94 3.33 -0.51 -6.32
N VAL A 95 2.60 -1.36 -5.60
CA VAL A 95 3.13 -2.53 -4.88
C VAL A 95 2.49 -3.77 -5.46
N HIS A 96 3.30 -4.57 -6.13
CA HIS A 96 2.88 -5.79 -6.81
C HIS A 96 3.44 -7.02 -6.10
N ASN A 97 2.64 -8.06 -5.95
CA ASN A 97 3.09 -9.37 -5.50
C ASN A 97 2.61 -10.48 -6.43
N THR A 98 3.47 -11.48 -6.64
CA THR A 98 3.08 -12.76 -7.22
C THR A 98 2.23 -13.54 -6.22
N GLY A 99 1.54 -14.56 -6.66
CA GLY A 99 0.71 -15.40 -5.80
C GLY A 99 -0.72 -15.51 -6.27
N PHE A 100 -1.58 -16.01 -5.40
CA PHE A 100 -2.99 -16.21 -5.73
C PHE A 100 -3.70 -14.87 -5.97
N ALA A 101 -4.48 -14.83 -7.04
CA ALA A 101 -5.30 -13.68 -7.35
C ALA A 101 -6.41 -13.48 -6.32
N ILE A 102 -6.78 -12.22 -6.12
CA ILE A 102 -8.03 -11.87 -5.45
C ILE A 102 -9.16 -12.21 -6.42
N ALA A 103 -10.14 -12.97 -5.96
CA ALA A 103 -11.29 -13.32 -6.80
C ALA A 103 -12.01 -12.05 -7.29
N PRO A 104 -12.53 -12.03 -8.54
CA PRO A 104 -13.24 -10.87 -9.08
C PRO A 104 -14.39 -10.36 -8.20
N GLU A 105 -15.10 -11.26 -7.53
CA GLU A 105 -16.17 -10.92 -6.58
C GLU A 105 -15.68 -10.26 -5.29
N ASP A 106 -14.43 -10.54 -4.88
CA ASP A 106 -13.82 -9.97 -3.68
C ASP A 106 -13.14 -8.62 -3.94
N LEU A 107 -12.66 -8.41 -5.16
CA LEU A 107 -11.87 -7.24 -5.52
C LEU A 107 -12.56 -5.89 -5.21
N PRO A 108 -13.88 -5.70 -5.45
CA PRO A 108 -14.56 -4.47 -5.08
C PRO A 108 -14.64 -4.23 -3.56
N HIS A 109 -14.41 -5.24 -2.75
CA HIS A 109 -14.59 -5.22 -1.30
C HIS A 109 -13.28 -5.18 -0.49
N VAL A 110 -12.12 -5.20 -1.15
CA VAL A 110 -10.82 -5.31 -0.44
C VAL A 110 -10.54 -4.12 0.49
N PHE A 111 -11.14 -2.96 0.24
CA PHE A 111 -11.02 -1.77 1.08
C PHE A 111 -12.16 -1.61 2.09
N ASP A 112 -13.14 -2.52 2.09
CA ASP A 112 -14.23 -2.49 3.06
C ASP A 112 -13.70 -2.89 4.45
N ARG A 113 -14.23 -2.26 5.50
CA ARG A 113 -13.85 -2.57 6.88
C ARG A 113 -14.25 -4.02 7.22
N PHE A 114 -13.33 -4.72 7.89
CA PHE A 114 -13.51 -6.10 8.34
C PHE A 114 -13.67 -7.13 7.22
N TYR A 115 -13.51 -6.72 5.95
CA TYR A 115 -13.58 -7.64 4.84
C TYR A 115 -12.31 -8.49 4.75
N ARG A 116 -12.48 -9.79 4.60
CA ARG A 116 -11.39 -10.75 4.35
C ARG A 116 -11.89 -11.78 3.34
N ALA A 117 -11.14 -11.98 2.26
CA ALA A 117 -11.42 -13.06 1.31
C ALA A 117 -11.25 -14.43 1.99
N ASP A 118 -12.13 -15.40 1.70
CA ASP A 118 -12.12 -16.72 2.35
C ASP A 118 -10.79 -17.47 2.24
N LYS A 119 -10.07 -17.30 1.12
CA LYS A 119 -8.74 -17.90 0.89
C LYS A 119 -7.64 -17.31 1.78
N ALA A 120 -7.82 -16.10 2.29
CA ALA A 120 -6.86 -15.44 3.18
C ALA A 120 -6.98 -15.91 4.63
N ARG A 121 -8.06 -16.58 5.00
CA ARG A 121 -8.31 -17.04 6.38
C ARG A 121 -7.40 -18.17 6.84
N THR A 122 -6.70 -18.84 5.93
CA THR A 122 -5.94 -20.05 6.25
C THR A 122 -4.46 -19.80 6.58
N ARG A 123 -3.92 -18.60 6.41
CA ARG A 123 -2.47 -18.40 6.51
C ARG A 123 -1.94 -17.57 7.66
N ASP A 124 -2.66 -16.68 8.23
CA ASP A 124 -2.24 -15.93 9.42
C ASP A 124 -3.38 -15.02 9.90
N ASP A 125 -3.93 -15.33 11.06
CA ASP A 125 -5.09 -14.64 11.62
C ASP A 125 -4.76 -13.30 12.31
N SER A 126 -3.57 -12.75 12.11
CA SER A 126 -3.13 -11.54 12.81
C SER A 126 -3.79 -10.22 12.35
N GLY A 127 -4.61 -10.24 11.28
CA GLY A 127 -5.27 -9.05 10.75
C GLY A 127 -6.78 -9.02 10.99
N TYR A 128 -7.31 -7.87 11.41
CA TYR A 128 -8.75 -7.67 11.64
C TYR A 128 -9.50 -7.14 10.42
N GLY A 129 -8.90 -7.14 9.22
CA GLY A 129 -9.52 -6.60 8.02
C GLY A 129 -9.63 -5.08 7.99
N LEU A 130 -8.82 -4.37 8.77
CA LEU A 130 -8.81 -2.91 8.85
C LEU A 130 -7.66 -2.26 8.09
N GLY A 131 -6.56 -2.98 7.84
CA GLY A 131 -5.34 -2.40 7.26
C GLY A 131 -5.57 -1.71 5.92
N LEU A 132 -6.18 -2.40 4.97
CA LEU A 132 -6.46 -1.83 3.64
C LEU A 132 -7.51 -0.72 3.69
N ALA A 133 -8.50 -0.81 4.57
CA ALA A 133 -9.48 0.25 4.76
C ALA A 133 -8.82 1.53 5.32
N ILE A 134 -7.91 1.39 6.27
CA ILE A 134 -7.10 2.51 6.80
C ILE A 134 -6.21 3.09 5.69
N ALA A 135 -5.53 2.26 4.94
CA ALA A 135 -4.68 2.71 3.82
C ALA A 135 -5.48 3.49 2.78
N HIS A 136 -6.66 3.02 2.42
CA HIS A 136 -7.56 3.71 1.50
C HIS A 136 -8.00 5.08 2.04
N ALA A 137 -8.38 5.15 3.32
CA ALA A 137 -8.74 6.41 3.97
C ALA A 137 -7.57 7.41 3.99
N ILE A 138 -6.34 6.94 4.25
CA ILE A 138 -5.14 7.78 4.20
C ILE A 138 -4.93 8.34 2.78
N ALA A 139 -5.09 7.51 1.75
CA ALA A 139 -4.98 7.97 0.37
C ALA A 139 -5.98 9.10 0.07
N GLU A 140 -7.22 8.96 0.49
CA GLU A 140 -8.26 9.99 0.33
C GLU A 140 -7.94 11.27 1.09
N GLU A 141 -7.43 11.18 2.32
CA GLU A 141 -6.95 12.35 3.09
C GLU A 141 -5.89 13.15 2.36
N HIS A 142 -5.09 12.47 1.54
CA HIS A 142 -4.01 13.09 0.76
C HIS A 142 -4.46 13.56 -0.64
N GLY A 143 -5.77 13.56 -0.90
CA GLY A 143 -6.31 13.95 -2.20
C GLY A 143 -6.05 12.94 -3.31
N GLY A 144 -5.71 11.73 -2.94
CA GLY A 144 -5.38 10.64 -3.86
C GLY A 144 -6.39 9.52 -3.87
N ASN A 145 -5.98 8.40 -4.42
CA ASN A 145 -6.78 7.19 -4.50
C ASN A 145 -5.90 5.95 -4.33
N LEU A 146 -6.46 4.90 -3.76
CA LEU A 146 -5.85 3.58 -3.68
C LEU A 146 -6.72 2.58 -4.44
N ALA A 147 -6.14 1.90 -5.43
CA ALA A 147 -6.83 0.94 -6.28
C ALA A 147 -6.13 -0.41 -6.23
N ALA A 148 -6.88 -1.48 -6.47
CA ALA A 148 -6.37 -2.84 -6.54
C ALA A 148 -6.69 -3.46 -7.90
N ALA A 149 -5.74 -4.21 -8.44
CA ALA A 149 -5.92 -5.04 -9.62
C ALA A 149 -5.31 -6.42 -9.35
N SER A 150 -5.96 -7.47 -9.83
CA SER A 150 -5.51 -8.83 -9.55
C SER A 150 -5.93 -9.76 -10.68
N ASP A 151 -5.04 -10.67 -11.08
CA ASP A 151 -5.35 -11.77 -11.99
C ASP A 151 -4.48 -13.00 -11.69
N ASP A 152 -4.89 -14.17 -12.17
CA ASP A 152 -4.23 -15.45 -11.86
C ASP A 152 -2.83 -15.58 -12.49
N GLU A 153 -2.54 -14.86 -13.55
CA GLU A 153 -1.26 -14.96 -14.24
C GLU A 153 -0.23 -13.98 -13.68
N ARG A 154 -0.66 -12.78 -13.25
CA ARG A 154 0.21 -11.66 -12.90
C ARG A 154 0.31 -11.40 -11.41
N GLY A 155 -0.64 -11.90 -10.62
CA GLY A 155 -0.73 -11.61 -9.19
C GLY A 155 -1.55 -10.37 -8.88
N THR A 156 -1.20 -9.67 -7.81
CA THR A 156 -1.98 -8.55 -7.29
C THR A 156 -1.14 -7.27 -7.23
N THR A 157 -1.72 -6.16 -7.65
CA THR A 157 -1.10 -4.83 -7.58
C THR A 157 -2.01 -3.86 -6.84
N PHE A 158 -1.48 -3.19 -5.83
CA PHE A 158 -2.10 -2.03 -5.20
C PHE A 158 -1.39 -0.78 -5.68
N THR A 159 -2.15 0.20 -6.17
CA THR A 159 -1.61 1.46 -6.71
C THR A 159 -2.17 2.64 -5.94
N LEU A 160 -1.28 3.37 -5.28
CA LEU A 160 -1.56 4.68 -4.69
C LEU A 160 -1.29 5.74 -5.75
N THR A 161 -2.28 6.57 -6.01
CA THR A 161 -2.15 7.75 -6.86
C THR A 161 -2.26 9.00 -6.01
N LEU A 162 -1.29 9.89 -6.09
CA LEU A 162 -1.28 11.17 -5.39
C LEU A 162 -1.16 12.32 -6.39
N PRO A 163 -1.72 13.52 -6.06
CA PRO A 163 -1.50 14.70 -6.87
C PRO A 163 -0.04 15.15 -6.78
N THR A 164 0.48 15.70 -7.89
CA THR A 164 1.79 16.37 -7.89
C THR A 164 1.71 17.68 -7.12
N LEU A 165 2.85 18.11 -6.55
CA LEU A 165 2.94 19.45 -5.99
C LEU A 165 2.76 20.49 -7.10
N PRO A 166 2.03 21.58 -6.83
CA PRO A 166 2.00 22.70 -7.77
C PRO A 166 3.42 23.26 -7.98
N ALA A 167 3.67 23.65 -9.20
CA ALA A 167 4.95 24.23 -9.60
C ALA A 167 5.23 25.54 -8.87
#